data_a783455ca3d6bc374098f9790f9f351a
#
_entry.id   a783455ca3d6bc374098f9790f9f351a
#
_cell.length_a   1.000
_cell.length_b   1.000
_cell.length_c   1.000
_cell.angle_alpha   90.00
_cell.angle_beta   90.00
_cell.angle_gamma   90.00
#
_symmetry.space_group_name_H-M   'P 1'
#
loop_
_entity.id
_entity.type
_entity.pdbx_description
1 polymer ?
#
loop_
_entity_poly.entity_id
_entity_poly.type
_entity_poly.pdbx_seq_one_letter_code
_entity_poly.pdbx_strand_id
1 'polypeptide(L)'
;YYSRPYAGGQWSVSGNGALAFTSGSSTSPSDISVLRGGKAVRLTALNDLKFAGKRLGKTIELSVTTADGTRIPSWITLPPDYKAGDRVPVILEIHGGPYASYGPHFASEYQLFASAGYATLFTNPGGSTGYGQAFADRIEGNYPISNHDELMAAVDAAIAAGYADPDNLFVTGGSGGGILTAWIVGQTQRFAAAASYKPVINWTSMALMSDGYAFFGKYWMKGQPWERPDDYWRRSPLAAAGNIKTPTLVLVGEEDYRTPR
;
A
#
# COMPACT_ATOMS: atom_id res chain seq x y z
N TYR A 1 11.22 -9.94 4.94
CA TYR A 1 10.59 -10.12 3.62
C TYR A 1 10.49 -8.76 2.95
N TYR A 2 11.22 -8.58 1.84
CA TYR A 2 11.30 -7.30 1.11
C TYR A 2 10.42 -7.30 -0.15
N SER A 3 9.28 -8.01 -0.13
CA SER A 3 8.36 -8.00 -1.27
C SER A 3 7.72 -6.62 -1.46
N ARG A 4 7.42 -5.94 -0.36
CA ARG A 4 6.76 -4.62 -0.33
C ARG A 4 7.52 -3.64 0.56
N PRO A 5 7.44 -2.32 0.27
CA PRO A 5 8.28 -1.32 0.91
C PRO A 5 7.67 -0.78 2.20
N TYR A 6 7.21 -1.65 3.09
CA TYR A 6 6.73 -1.20 4.41
C TYR A 6 7.80 -0.39 5.14
N ALA A 7 7.40 0.75 5.69
CA ALA A 7 8.25 1.58 6.51
C ALA A 7 8.65 0.86 7.80
N GLY A 8 9.87 1.07 8.23
CA GLY A 8 10.45 0.48 9.41
C GLY A 8 11.90 0.07 9.20
N GLY A 9 12.55 -0.32 10.29
CA GLY A 9 13.94 -0.76 10.28
C GLY A 9 14.29 -1.36 11.64
N GLN A 10 15.48 -1.93 11.71
CA GLN A 10 16.04 -2.48 12.95
C GLN A 10 17.22 -1.62 13.38
N TRP A 11 17.35 -1.43 14.67
CA TRP A 11 18.50 -0.75 15.25
C TRP A 11 18.86 -1.33 16.61
N SER A 12 20.13 -1.14 16.98
CA SER A 12 20.67 -1.57 18.28
C SER A 12 21.71 -0.56 18.73
N VAL A 13 21.74 -0.31 20.02
CA VAL A 13 22.73 0.57 20.66
C VAL A 13 23.56 -0.26 21.64
N SER A 14 24.88 -0.18 21.54
CA SER A 14 25.79 -0.81 22.49
C SER A 14 25.94 0.01 23.77
N GLY A 15 26.50 -0.60 24.81
CA GLY A 15 26.74 0.06 26.10
C GLY A 15 27.67 1.29 26.04
N ASN A 16 28.50 1.42 25.00
CA ASN A 16 29.35 2.59 24.74
C ASN A 16 28.74 3.60 23.73
N GLY A 17 27.44 3.42 23.41
CA GLY A 17 26.71 4.37 22.54
C GLY A 17 26.87 4.15 21.04
N ALA A 18 27.53 3.07 20.58
CA ALA A 18 27.60 2.80 19.14
C ALA A 18 26.23 2.34 18.64
N LEU A 19 25.71 2.99 17.58
CA LEU A 19 24.43 2.71 16.95
C LEU A 19 24.63 1.90 15.68
N ALA A 20 24.09 0.66 15.64
CA ALA A 20 23.96 -0.14 14.42
C ALA A 20 22.51 -0.14 13.95
N PHE A 21 22.29 -0.12 12.63
CA PHE A 21 20.94 -0.07 12.06
C PHE A 21 20.91 -0.63 10.64
N THR A 22 19.71 -1.02 10.19
CA THR A 22 19.48 -1.41 8.79
C THR A 22 19.37 -0.17 7.91
N SER A 23 20.04 -0.18 6.78
CA SER A 23 19.99 0.92 5.79
C SER A 23 19.93 0.36 4.36
N GLY A 24 19.12 0.98 3.52
CA GLY A 24 18.91 0.60 2.12
C GLY A 24 18.33 1.77 1.34
N SER A 25 17.90 1.48 0.11
CA SER A 25 17.23 2.45 -0.78
C SER A 25 16.17 1.73 -1.59
N SER A 26 15.47 2.43 -2.48
CA SER A 26 14.50 1.80 -3.41
C SER A 26 15.14 0.83 -4.41
N THR A 27 16.45 0.95 -4.62
CA THR A 27 17.23 0.09 -5.54
C THR A 27 18.23 -0.82 -4.85
N SER A 28 18.30 -0.79 -3.52
CA SER A 28 19.21 -1.64 -2.75
C SER A 28 18.51 -2.18 -1.52
N PRO A 29 18.37 -3.51 -1.38
CA PRO A 29 17.91 -4.10 -0.13
C PRO A 29 18.75 -3.66 1.06
N SER A 30 18.17 -3.68 2.25
CA SER A 30 18.86 -3.22 3.45
C SER A 30 20.05 -4.09 3.82
N ASP A 31 21.11 -3.39 4.21
CA ASP A 31 22.32 -3.92 4.83
C ASP A 31 22.48 -3.35 6.24
N ILE A 32 23.47 -3.83 6.99
CA ILE A 32 23.79 -3.27 8.31
C ILE A 32 24.75 -2.10 8.14
N SER A 33 24.42 -0.99 8.78
CA SER A 33 25.27 0.19 8.91
C SER A 33 25.50 0.55 10.36
N VAL A 34 26.55 1.28 10.63
CA VAL A 34 26.88 1.84 11.93
C VAL A 34 27.06 3.35 11.83
N LEU A 35 26.62 4.09 12.86
CA LEU A 35 26.87 5.51 12.95
C LEU A 35 28.28 5.73 13.53
N ARG A 36 29.16 6.37 12.76
CA ARG A 36 30.52 6.77 13.15
C ARG A 36 30.76 8.22 12.82
N GLY A 37 31.12 9.03 13.81
CA GLY A 37 31.35 10.46 13.58
C GLY A 37 30.21 11.20 12.88
N GLY A 38 28.96 10.86 13.22
CA GLY A 38 27.74 11.44 12.59
C GLY A 38 27.44 10.93 11.18
N LYS A 39 28.20 9.97 10.64
CA LYS A 39 27.99 9.39 9.29
C LYS A 39 27.61 7.92 9.37
N ALA A 40 26.70 7.50 8.51
CA ALA A 40 26.38 6.10 8.30
C ALA A 40 27.52 5.42 7.51
N VAL A 41 28.08 4.36 8.09
CA VAL A 41 29.09 3.53 7.45
C VAL A 41 28.50 2.13 7.28
N ARG A 42 28.37 1.67 6.05
CA ARG A 42 27.87 0.34 5.71
C ARG A 42 28.88 -0.73 6.16
N LEU A 43 28.41 -1.74 6.89
CA LEU A 43 29.23 -2.83 7.41
C LEU A 43 29.09 -4.14 6.61
N THR A 44 27.96 -4.35 5.96
CA THR A 44 27.68 -5.56 5.18
C THR A 44 27.38 -5.26 3.73
N ALA A 45 27.63 -6.22 2.85
CA ALA A 45 27.39 -6.15 1.41
C ALA A 45 26.64 -7.43 0.93
N LEU A 46 25.60 -7.81 1.67
CA LEU A 46 24.92 -9.11 1.50
C LEU A 46 24.23 -9.26 0.14
N ASN A 47 23.87 -8.15 -0.48
CA ASN A 47 23.08 -8.13 -1.70
C ASN A 47 23.88 -7.72 -2.95
N ASP A 48 25.09 -7.19 -2.80
CA ASP A 48 25.83 -6.57 -3.91
C ASP A 48 26.04 -7.54 -5.08
N LEU A 49 26.47 -8.76 -4.83
CA LEU A 49 26.69 -9.77 -5.88
C LEU A 49 25.37 -10.17 -6.59
N LYS A 50 24.25 -10.20 -5.86
CA LYS A 50 22.95 -10.59 -6.43
C LYS A 50 22.38 -9.52 -7.36
N PHE A 51 22.69 -8.26 -7.10
CA PHE A 51 22.20 -7.12 -7.88
C PHE A 51 23.24 -6.54 -8.83
N ALA A 52 24.49 -7.04 -8.81
CA ALA A 52 25.52 -6.63 -9.75
C ALA A 52 25.06 -6.79 -11.22
N GLY A 53 25.16 -5.74 -11.99
CA GLY A 53 24.76 -5.71 -13.41
C GLY A 53 23.24 -5.77 -13.67
N LYS A 54 22.40 -5.80 -12.65
CA LYS A 54 20.94 -5.73 -12.83
C LYS A 54 20.49 -4.28 -12.98
N ARG A 55 19.62 -4.03 -13.96
CA ARG A 55 18.94 -2.75 -14.14
C ARG A 55 17.68 -2.75 -13.33
N LEU A 56 17.58 -1.87 -12.36
CA LEU A 56 16.45 -1.75 -11.46
C LEU A 56 15.61 -0.51 -11.78
N GLY A 57 14.31 -0.61 -11.55
CA GLY A 57 13.37 0.48 -11.67
C GLY A 57 13.67 1.61 -10.67
N LYS A 58 13.55 2.86 -11.12
CA LYS A 58 13.74 4.04 -10.28
C LYS A 58 12.45 4.43 -9.59
N THR A 59 12.51 4.69 -8.29
CA THR A 59 11.38 5.24 -7.52
C THR A 59 11.48 6.76 -7.46
N ILE A 60 10.35 7.43 -7.74
CA ILE A 60 10.20 8.88 -7.75
C ILE A 60 9.07 9.25 -6.79
N GLU A 61 9.24 10.30 -6.00
CA GLU A 61 8.16 10.88 -5.20
C GLU A 61 7.20 11.67 -6.09
N LEU A 62 5.89 11.49 -5.87
CA LEU A 62 4.83 12.23 -6.54
C LEU A 62 4.21 13.25 -5.58
N SER A 63 3.95 14.45 -6.09
CA SER A 63 3.19 15.45 -5.37
C SER A 63 1.70 15.17 -5.56
N VAL A 64 1.03 14.68 -4.52
CA VAL A 64 -0.40 14.38 -4.53
C VAL A 64 -1.07 15.22 -3.46
N THR A 65 -2.12 15.94 -3.85
CA THR A 65 -2.95 16.74 -2.96
C THR A 65 -4.41 16.50 -3.29
N THR A 66 -5.19 16.18 -2.28
CA THR A 66 -6.65 15.99 -2.41
C THR A 66 -7.38 17.31 -2.52
N ALA A 67 -8.66 17.28 -2.87
CA ALA A 67 -9.49 18.48 -3.02
C ALA A 67 -9.61 19.31 -1.73
N ASP A 68 -9.49 18.69 -0.56
CA ASP A 68 -9.48 19.35 0.75
C ASP A 68 -8.09 19.92 1.13
N GLY A 69 -7.11 19.85 0.23
CA GLY A 69 -5.76 20.37 0.43
C GLY A 69 -4.83 19.41 1.21
N THR A 70 -5.26 18.19 1.52
CA THR A 70 -4.43 17.20 2.22
C THR A 70 -3.36 16.65 1.29
N ARG A 71 -2.10 16.70 1.70
CA ARG A 71 -1.00 16.04 1.01
C ARG A 71 -1.03 14.53 1.30
N ILE A 72 -1.02 13.73 0.25
CA ILE A 72 -0.96 12.27 0.32
C ILE A 72 0.45 11.82 -0.12
N PRO A 73 1.28 11.29 0.79
CA PRO A 73 2.61 10.81 0.44
C PRO A 73 2.53 9.68 -0.57
N SER A 74 3.17 9.86 -1.72
CA SER A 74 3.02 8.97 -2.87
C SER A 74 4.32 8.83 -3.64
N TRP A 75 4.53 7.66 -4.22
CA TRP A 75 5.72 7.35 -5.04
C TRP A 75 5.32 6.48 -6.23
N ILE A 76 6.14 6.54 -7.26
CA ILE A 76 6.03 5.63 -8.41
C ILE A 76 7.39 5.00 -8.71
N THR A 77 7.43 3.68 -8.82
CA THR A 77 8.59 2.94 -9.32
C THR A 77 8.40 2.71 -10.81
N LEU A 78 9.27 3.27 -11.63
CA LEU A 78 9.22 3.20 -13.09
C LEU A 78 10.03 2.02 -13.64
N PRO A 79 9.70 1.49 -14.82
CA PRO A 79 10.55 0.52 -15.52
C PRO A 79 12.00 0.99 -15.69
N PRO A 80 13.00 0.08 -15.70
CA PRO A 80 14.41 0.48 -15.82
C PRO A 80 14.73 1.17 -17.15
N ASP A 81 13.94 0.90 -18.19
CA ASP A 81 14.12 1.48 -19.55
C ASP A 81 13.17 2.65 -19.83
N TYR A 82 12.45 3.15 -18.81
CA TYR A 82 11.53 4.27 -18.94
C TYR A 82 12.26 5.52 -19.47
N LYS A 83 11.66 6.17 -20.45
CA LYS A 83 12.11 7.46 -21.00
C LYS A 83 11.09 8.53 -20.71
N ALA A 84 11.56 9.74 -20.49
CA ALA A 84 10.67 10.88 -20.26
C ALA A 84 9.67 11.04 -21.43
N GLY A 85 8.40 11.07 -21.09
CA GLY A 85 7.30 11.11 -22.06
C GLY A 85 6.68 9.74 -22.39
N ASP A 86 7.29 8.63 -21.98
CA ASP A 86 6.65 7.32 -22.08
C ASP A 86 5.47 7.27 -21.11
N ARG A 87 4.33 6.80 -21.59
CA ARG A 87 3.19 6.41 -20.76
C ARG A 87 3.19 4.90 -20.65
N VAL A 88 3.31 4.40 -19.43
CA VAL A 88 3.41 2.95 -19.17
C VAL A 88 2.19 2.45 -18.40
N PRO A 89 1.86 1.16 -18.53
CA PRO A 89 0.84 0.55 -17.69
C PRO A 89 1.22 0.68 -16.21
N VAL A 90 0.24 1.01 -15.36
CA VAL A 90 0.45 1.28 -13.94
C VAL A 90 -0.34 0.35 -13.06
N ILE A 91 0.32 -0.21 -12.07
CA ILE A 91 -0.29 -0.96 -10.98
C ILE A 91 -0.35 -0.05 -9.75
N LEU A 92 -1.56 0.33 -9.32
CA LEU A 92 -1.78 0.91 -8.00
C LEU A 92 -1.68 -0.20 -6.97
N GLU A 93 -0.64 -0.19 -6.15
CA GLU A 93 -0.46 -1.15 -5.06
C GLU A 93 -0.73 -0.47 -3.73
N ILE A 94 -1.68 -1.04 -2.96
CA ILE A 94 -2.23 -0.46 -1.75
C ILE A 94 -1.77 -1.27 -0.55
N HIS A 95 -1.13 -0.61 0.44
CA HIS A 95 -0.66 -1.29 1.64
C HIS A 95 -1.80 -1.81 2.53
N GLY A 96 -1.50 -2.84 3.29
CA GLY A 96 -2.38 -3.35 4.33
C GLY A 96 -2.33 -2.49 5.59
N GLY A 97 -3.15 -2.85 6.54
CA GLY A 97 -3.34 -2.13 7.78
C GLY A 97 -4.82 -1.81 7.97
N PRO A 98 -5.23 -0.53 8.02
CA PRO A 98 -4.67 0.70 7.44
C PRO A 98 -3.53 1.36 8.23
N TYR A 99 -3.41 1.09 9.52
CA TYR A 99 -2.37 1.67 10.38
C TYR A 99 -0.98 1.04 10.10
N ALA A 100 -0.49 1.31 8.90
CA ALA A 100 0.83 0.97 8.41
C ALA A 100 1.32 2.09 7.50
N SER A 101 2.49 2.00 6.92
CA SER A 101 2.96 2.93 5.89
C SER A 101 3.98 2.29 4.98
N TYR A 102 4.01 2.75 3.74
CA TYR A 102 5.08 2.50 2.79
C TYR A 102 6.09 3.66 2.80
N GLY A 103 7.26 3.40 2.24
CA GLY A 103 8.28 4.40 1.97
C GLY A 103 9.07 4.04 0.72
N PRO A 104 10.01 4.89 0.28
CA PRO A 104 10.85 4.63 -0.89
C PRO A 104 11.95 3.60 -0.58
N HIS A 105 11.55 2.44 -0.06
CA HIS A 105 12.41 1.32 0.27
C HIS A 105 12.45 0.29 -0.87
N PHE A 106 13.40 -0.63 -0.81
CA PHE A 106 13.48 -1.72 -1.76
C PHE A 106 12.25 -2.63 -1.64
N ALA A 107 11.62 -2.91 -2.78
CA ALA A 107 10.54 -3.85 -2.91
C ALA A 107 10.79 -4.77 -4.10
N SER A 108 11.05 -6.06 -3.84
CA SER A 108 11.34 -7.03 -4.89
C SER A 108 10.16 -7.20 -5.86
N GLU A 109 8.93 -7.12 -5.35
CA GLU A 109 7.71 -7.19 -6.16
C GLU A 109 7.63 -6.01 -7.14
N TYR A 110 7.96 -4.79 -6.69
CA TYR A 110 7.96 -3.61 -7.56
C TYR A 110 9.05 -3.68 -8.63
N GLN A 111 10.22 -4.22 -8.28
CA GLN A 111 11.28 -4.44 -9.25
C GLN A 111 10.90 -5.53 -10.27
N LEU A 112 10.14 -6.55 -9.85
CA LEU A 112 9.59 -7.55 -10.75
C LEU A 112 8.59 -6.92 -11.74
N PHE A 113 7.64 -6.13 -11.26
CA PHE A 113 6.68 -5.40 -12.11
C PHE A 113 7.40 -4.45 -13.06
N ALA A 114 8.38 -3.69 -12.54
CA ALA A 114 9.20 -2.78 -13.34
C ALA A 114 9.96 -3.50 -14.46
N SER A 115 10.52 -4.68 -14.18
CA SER A 115 11.21 -5.50 -15.20
C SER A 115 10.26 -6.05 -16.27
N ALA A 116 8.97 -6.17 -15.96
CA ALA A 116 7.93 -6.57 -16.89
C ALA A 116 7.30 -5.37 -17.65
N GLY A 117 7.80 -4.16 -17.46
CA GLY A 117 7.35 -2.95 -18.14
C GLY A 117 6.21 -2.20 -17.45
N TYR A 118 5.81 -2.58 -16.24
CA TYR A 118 4.79 -1.87 -15.46
C TYR A 118 5.43 -0.87 -14.49
N ALA A 119 4.84 0.30 -14.36
CA ALA A 119 5.14 1.14 -13.20
C ALA A 119 4.28 0.71 -12.00
N THR A 120 4.82 0.88 -10.79
CA THR A 120 4.08 0.65 -9.56
C THR A 120 3.88 1.96 -8.82
N LEU A 121 2.62 2.40 -8.74
CA LEU A 121 2.19 3.53 -7.93
C LEU A 121 1.83 3.03 -6.54
N PHE A 122 2.39 3.62 -5.51
CA PHE A 122 2.07 3.31 -4.12
C PHE A 122 2.00 4.58 -3.28
N THR A 123 1.13 4.58 -2.29
CA THR A 123 0.77 5.78 -1.57
C THR A 123 0.39 5.46 -0.12
N ASN A 124 0.48 6.46 0.75
CA ASN A 124 0.03 6.39 2.13
C ASN A 124 -1.24 7.23 2.28
N PRO A 125 -2.43 6.64 2.09
CA PRO A 125 -3.68 7.33 2.30
C PRO A 125 -3.95 7.59 3.78
N GLY A 126 -4.98 8.34 4.11
CA GLY A 126 -5.43 8.56 5.47
C GLY A 126 -5.53 7.26 6.27
N GLY A 127 -5.14 7.28 7.53
CA GLY A 127 -4.96 6.09 8.36
C GLY A 127 -3.51 5.60 8.40
N SER A 128 -2.67 5.98 7.45
CA SER A 128 -1.26 5.56 7.44
C SER A 128 -0.48 6.14 8.63
N THR A 129 0.48 5.36 9.14
CA THR A 129 1.33 5.73 10.28
C THR A 129 2.50 6.62 9.86
N GLY A 130 3.05 7.40 10.82
CA GLY A 130 4.22 8.24 10.61
C GLY A 130 3.90 9.70 10.24
N TYR A 131 2.62 10.06 10.10
CA TYR A 131 2.15 11.39 9.69
C TYR A 131 1.35 12.14 10.77
N GLY A 132 1.40 11.64 12.01
CA GLY A 132 0.71 12.20 13.16
C GLY A 132 -0.72 11.67 13.35
N GLN A 133 -1.28 11.93 14.54
CA GLN A 133 -2.57 11.39 14.94
C GLN A 133 -3.71 11.85 14.04
N ALA A 134 -3.76 13.14 13.69
CA ALA A 134 -4.80 13.69 12.83
C ALA A 134 -4.86 13.01 11.46
N PHE A 135 -3.73 12.60 10.90
CA PHE A 135 -3.69 11.87 9.63
C PHE A 135 -4.19 10.41 9.80
N ALA A 136 -3.82 9.77 10.91
CA ALA A 136 -4.30 8.43 11.24
C ALA A 136 -5.82 8.41 11.46
N ASP A 137 -6.38 9.43 12.11
CA ASP A 137 -7.80 9.53 12.44
C ASP A 137 -8.71 9.86 11.24
N ARG A 138 -8.16 10.22 10.08
CA ARG A 138 -8.95 10.51 8.86
C ARG A 138 -9.91 9.39 8.44
N ILE A 139 -9.60 8.16 8.81
CA ILE A 139 -10.42 6.98 8.48
C ILE A 139 -11.42 6.62 9.56
N GLU A 140 -11.42 7.31 10.68
CA GLU A 140 -12.26 6.97 11.84
C GLU A 140 -13.75 7.01 11.47
N GLY A 141 -14.43 5.87 11.65
CA GLY A 141 -15.86 5.72 11.33
C GLY A 141 -16.22 5.79 9.85
N ASN A 142 -15.25 5.89 8.93
CA ASN A 142 -15.51 6.05 7.49
C ASN A 142 -14.68 5.17 6.55
N TYR A 143 -13.80 4.32 7.08
CA TYR A 143 -13.03 3.36 6.26
C TYR A 143 -13.96 2.30 5.67
N PRO A 144 -13.84 1.89 4.38
CA PRO A 144 -12.82 2.29 3.40
C PRO A 144 -13.21 3.52 2.54
N ILE A 145 -14.36 4.13 2.80
CA ILE A 145 -14.97 5.17 1.94
C ILE A 145 -14.03 6.36 1.75
N SER A 146 -13.45 6.88 2.83
CA SER A 146 -12.59 8.08 2.81
C SER A 146 -11.31 7.91 1.99
N ASN A 147 -10.80 6.69 1.84
CA ASN A 147 -9.55 6.45 1.12
C ASN A 147 -9.72 6.37 -0.40
N HIS A 148 -10.94 6.20 -0.91
CA HIS A 148 -11.19 6.10 -2.35
C HIS A 148 -10.66 7.32 -3.10
N ASP A 149 -11.06 8.52 -2.69
CA ASP A 149 -10.71 9.77 -3.38
C ASP A 149 -9.22 10.08 -3.26
N GLU A 150 -8.60 9.74 -2.12
CA GLU A 150 -7.16 9.88 -1.91
C GLU A 150 -6.35 8.99 -2.85
N LEU A 151 -6.78 7.75 -3.05
CA LEU A 151 -6.16 6.81 -3.98
C LEU A 151 -6.37 7.20 -5.43
N MET A 152 -7.57 7.70 -5.77
CA MET A 152 -7.84 8.22 -7.12
C MET A 152 -7.05 9.48 -7.42
N ALA A 153 -6.85 10.37 -6.45
CA ALA A 153 -5.98 11.53 -6.61
C ALA A 153 -4.53 11.15 -6.91
N ALA A 154 -4.03 10.07 -6.30
CA ALA A 154 -2.70 9.56 -6.62
C ALA A 154 -2.60 9.01 -8.06
N VAL A 155 -3.63 8.31 -8.53
CA VAL A 155 -3.71 7.85 -9.93
C VAL A 155 -3.75 9.04 -10.89
N ASP A 156 -4.57 10.04 -10.60
CA ASP A 156 -4.69 11.25 -11.41
C ASP A 156 -3.38 12.03 -11.48
N ALA A 157 -2.66 12.13 -10.36
CA ALA A 157 -1.34 12.76 -10.32
C ALA A 157 -0.30 12.01 -11.18
N ALA A 158 -0.32 10.67 -11.17
CA ALA A 158 0.57 9.87 -12.01
C ALA A 158 0.27 10.05 -13.52
N ILE A 159 -1.01 10.17 -13.89
CA ILE A 159 -1.45 10.46 -15.27
C ILE A 159 -1.04 11.87 -15.66
N ALA A 160 -1.32 12.87 -14.82
CA ALA A 160 -1.01 14.27 -15.07
C ALA A 160 0.52 14.52 -15.20
N ALA A 161 1.32 13.79 -14.42
CA ALA A 161 2.78 13.82 -14.51
C ALA A 161 3.34 13.11 -15.77
N GLY A 162 2.49 12.46 -16.56
CA GLY A 162 2.87 11.78 -17.79
C GLY A 162 3.50 10.40 -17.60
N TYR A 163 3.42 9.81 -16.40
CA TYR A 163 3.95 8.48 -16.13
C TYR A 163 3.00 7.35 -16.49
N ALA A 164 1.70 7.56 -16.27
CA ALA A 164 0.68 6.52 -16.39
C ALA A 164 -0.05 6.59 -17.75
N ASP A 165 -0.26 5.43 -18.35
CA ASP A 165 -1.23 5.25 -19.42
C ASP A 165 -2.63 5.12 -18.79
N PRO A 166 -3.56 6.05 -19.03
CA PRO A 166 -4.89 6.03 -18.44
C PRO A 166 -5.76 4.85 -18.87
N ASP A 167 -5.44 4.21 -19.99
CA ASP A 167 -6.19 3.07 -20.53
C ASP A 167 -5.64 1.72 -19.99
N ASN A 168 -4.49 1.74 -19.32
CA ASN A 168 -3.80 0.56 -18.79
C ASN A 168 -3.48 0.70 -17.28
N LEU A 169 -4.54 0.84 -16.50
CA LEU A 169 -4.47 0.93 -15.04
C LEU A 169 -4.88 -0.40 -14.40
N PHE A 170 -4.14 -0.81 -13.36
CA PHE A 170 -4.39 -2.01 -12.58
C PHE A 170 -4.38 -1.66 -11.10
N VAL A 171 -5.09 -2.44 -10.26
CA VAL A 171 -5.12 -2.22 -8.82
C VAL A 171 -4.93 -3.51 -8.05
N THR A 172 -4.12 -3.46 -7.01
CA THR A 172 -3.87 -4.60 -6.13
C THR A 172 -3.59 -4.17 -4.70
N GLY A 173 -3.77 -5.08 -3.77
CA GLY A 173 -3.42 -4.88 -2.37
C GLY A 173 -3.79 -6.09 -1.51
N GLY A 174 -3.20 -6.15 -0.33
CA GLY A 174 -3.44 -7.24 0.62
C GLY A 174 -4.00 -6.76 1.95
N SER A 175 -4.88 -7.53 2.60
CA SER A 175 -5.50 -7.18 3.90
C SER A 175 -6.26 -5.85 3.77
N GLY A 176 -5.89 -4.80 4.50
CA GLY A 176 -6.45 -3.46 4.32
C GLY A 176 -6.39 -2.97 2.87
N GLY A 177 -5.27 -3.20 2.17
CA GLY A 177 -5.16 -2.91 0.73
C GLY A 177 -6.08 -3.79 -0.13
N GLY A 178 -6.35 -5.03 0.29
CA GLY A 178 -7.31 -5.91 -0.35
C GLY A 178 -8.76 -5.40 -0.20
N ILE A 179 -9.11 -4.87 0.98
CA ILE A 179 -10.39 -4.19 1.22
C ILE A 179 -10.57 -3.02 0.25
N LEU A 180 -9.54 -2.16 0.17
CA LEU A 180 -9.56 -0.98 -0.69
C LEU A 180 -9.60 -1.36 -2.17
N THR A 181 -8.88 -2.41 -2.59
CA THR A 181 -8.97 -2.95 -3.95
C THR A 181 -10.39 -3.41 -4.28
N ALA A 182 -10.99 -4.24 -3.42
CA ALA A 182 -12.36 -4.72 -3.61
C ALA A 182 -13.39 -3.59 -3.56
N TRP A 183 -13.17 -2.56 -2.72
CA TRP A 183 -14.00 -1.37 -2.65
C TRP A 183 -13.94 -0.57 -3.94
N ILE A 184 -12.72 -0.24 -4.41
CA ILE A 184 -12.47 0.60 -5.58
C ILE A 184 -13.13 0.03 -6.84
N VAL A 185 -12.99 -1.27 -7.10
CA VAL A 185 -13.57 -1.88 -8.33
C VAL A 185 -15.10 -1.89 -8.33
N GLY A 186 -15.74 -1.70 -7.17
CA GLY A 186 -17.17 -1.49 -7.04
C GLY A 186 -17.61 -0.02 -7.22
N GLN A 187 -16.66 0.93 -7.15
CA GLN A 187 -16.92 2.37 -7.24
C GLN A 187 -16.54 2.98 -8.60
N THR A 188 -15.58 2.38 -9.31
CA THR A 188 -15.08 2.92 -10.59
C THR A 188 -14.79 1.83 -11.60
N GLN A 189 -14.81 2.18 -12.89
CA GLN A 189 -14.47 1.30 -14.03
C GLN A 189 -13.09 1.65 -14.63
N ARG A 190 -12.26 2.42 -13.95
CA ARG A 190 -10.96 2.91 -14.46
C ARG A 190 -9.91 1.82 -14.63
N PHE A 191 -10.04 0.72 -13.91
CA PHE A 191 -9.03 -0.33 -13.88
C PHE A 191 -9.35 -1.47 -14.85
N ALA A 192 -8.36 -1.84 -15.67
CA ALA A 192 -8.46 -2.92 -16.64
C ALA A 192 -8.52 -4.31 -15.97
N ALA A 193 -7.84 -4.48 -14.83
CA ALA A 193 -7.95 -5.67 -13.98
C ALA A 193 -7.54 -5.34 -12.53
N ALA A 194 -7.93 -6.22 -11.60
CA ALA A 194 -7.63 -6.11 -10.18
C ALA A 194 -7.23 -7.45 -9.56
N ALA A 195 -6.41 -7.39 -8.50
CA ALA A 195 -6.10 -8.55 -7.66
C ALA A 195 -6.21 -8.17 -6.18
N SER A 196 -7.18 -8.73 -5.48
CA SER A 196 -7.46 -8.47 -4.08
C SER A 196 -7.02 -9.66 -3.23
N TYR A 197 -6.03 -9.47 -2.37
CA TYR A 197 -5.49 -10.53 -1.52
C TYR A 197 -6.06 -10.43 -0.10
N LYS A 198 -6.59 -11.55 0.42
CA LYS A 198 -7.15 -11.64 1.77
C LYS A 198 -7.97 -10.40 2.16
N PRO A 199 -9.00 -10.04 1.35
CA PRO A 199 -9.83 -8.87 1.63
C PRO A 199 -10.83 -9.13 2.74
N VAL A 200 -11.29 -8.07 3.38
CA VAL A 200 -12.59 -8.08 4.06
C VAL A 200 -13.64 -7.54 3.09
N ILE A 201 -14.51 -8.40 2.61
CA ILE A 201 -15.59 -7.99 1.70
C ILE A 201 -16.91 -7.72 2.42
N ASN A 202 -17.07 -8.26 3.64
CA ASN A 202 -18.24 -8.07 4.48
C ASN A 202 -17.82 -7.80 5.94
N TRP A 203 -18.10 -6.61 6.44
CA TRP A 203 -17.72 -6.21 7.79
C TRP A 203 -18.46 -6.98 8.87
N THR A 204 -19.69 -7.46 8.61
CA THR A 204 -20.42 -8.33 9.56
C THR A 204 -19.67 -9.63 9.77
N SER A 205 -19.25 -10.30 8.68
CA SER A 205 -18.43 -11.51 8.77
C SER A 205 -17.11 -11.24 9.50
N MET A 206 -16.45 -10.15 9.18
CA MET A 206 -15.20 -9.75 9.84
C MET A 206 -15.36 -9.57 11.34
N ALA A 207 -16.41 -8.87 11.76
CA ALA A 207 -16.67 -8.58 13.18
C ALA A 207 -17.08 -9.82 13.99
N LEU A 208 -17.63 -10.85 13.34
CA LEU A 208 -18.17 -12.03 14.04
C LEU A 208 -17.28 -13.28 13.92
N MET A 209 -16.42 -13.36 12.89
CA MET A 209 -15.66 -14.57 12.59
C MET A 209 -14.15 -14.39 12.69
N SER A 210 -13.64 -13.13 12.66
CA SER A 210 -12.21 -12.86 12.76
C SER A 210 -11.67 -13.14 14.15
N ASP A 211 -10.40 -13.52 14.23
CA ASP A 211 -9.63 -13.57 15.48
C ASP A 211 -9.50 -12.19 16.15
N GLY A 212 -9.73 -11.10 15.41
CA GLY A 212 -9.78 -9.72 15.88
C GLY A 212 -11.18 -9.18 16.20
N TYR A 213 -12.19 -10.03 16.36
CA TYR A 213 -13.61 -9.65 16.52
C TYR A 213 -13.86 -8.54 17.56
N ALA A 214 -13.22 -8.63 18.71
CA ALA A 214 -13.39 -7.67 19.81
C ALA A 214 -12.87 -6.27 19.43
N PHE A 215 -11.79 -6.22 18.65
CA PHE A 215 -11.21 -4.97 18.16
C PHE A 215 -12.10 -4.30 17.11
N PHE A 216 -12.54 -5.05 16.09
CA PHE A 216 -13.27 -4.48 14.95
C PHE A 216 -14.64 -3.93 15.34
N GLY A 217 -15.41 -4.66 16.13
CA GLY A 217 -16.70 -4.17 16.62
C GLY A 217 -16.57 -2.92 17.49
N LYS A 218 -15.62 -2.93 18.43
CA LYS A 218 -15.47 -1.84 19.40
C LYS A 218 -14.84 -0.58 18.82
N TYR A 219 -13.71 -0.71 18.16
CA TYR A 219 -12.89 0.44 17.78
C TYR A 219 -13.14 0.90 16.33
N TRP A 220 -13.44 -0.03 15.45
CA TRP A 220 -13.58 0.26 14.03
C TRP A 220 -15.00 0.60 13.61
N MET A 221 -15.95 -0.22 14.05
CA MET A 221 -17.36 -0.07 13.74
C MET A 221 -18.15 0.69 14.82
N LYS A 222 -17.55 0.86 16.02
CA LYS A 222 -18.16 1.55 17.17
C LYS A 222 -19.53 1.01 17.58
N GLY A 223 -19.69 -0.29 17.53
CA GLY A 223 -20.91 -1.02 17.87
C GLY A 223 -20.98 -2.36 17.15
N GLN A 224 -21.92 -3.16 17.51
CA GLN A 224 -22.12 -4.51 16.97
C GLN A 224 -22.93 -4.49 15.65
N PRO A 225 -22.84 -5.53 14.81
CA PRO A 225 -23.59 -5.57 13.55
C PRO A 225 -25.13 -5.41 13.71
N TRP A 226 -25.69 -5.93 14.79
CA TRP A 226 -27.13 -5.80 15.06
C TRP A 226 -27.54 -4.43 15.61
N GLU A 227 -26.59 -3.64 16.11
CA GLU A 227 -26.82 -2.26 16.57
C GLU A 227 -26.68 -1.24 15.42
N ARG A 228 -25.82 -1.56 14.44
CA ARG A 228 -25.47 -0.67 13.34
C ARG A 228 -25.46 -1.36 11.97
N PRO A 229 -26.52 -2.10 11.58
CA PRO A 229 -26.52 -2.94 10.38
C PRO A 229 -26.24 -2.14 9.10
N ASP A 230 -26.80 -0.94 8.97
CA ASP A 230 -26.64 -0.07 7.79
C ASP A 230 -25.19 0.41 7.64
N ASP A 231 -24.50 0.74 8.75
CA ASP A 231 -23.10 1.16 8.72
C ASP A 231 -22.17 0.01 8.30
N TYR A 232 -22.43 -1.18 8.82
CA TYR A 232 -21.72 -2.39 8.42
C TYR A 232 -21.90 -2.69 6.94
N TRP A 233 -23.12 -2.59 6.44
CA TRP A 233 -23.43 -2.86 5.03
C TRP A 233 -22.80 -1.81 4.10
N ARG A 234 -23.06 -0.51 4.32
CA ARG A 234 -22.58 0.57 3.44
C ARG A 234 -21.05 0.67 3.32
N ARG A 235 -20.33 0.17 4.33
CA ARG A 235 -18.86 0.13 4.36
C ARG A 235 -18.28 -1.18 3.84
N SER A 236 -19.10 -2.18 3.57
CA SER A 236 -18.68 -3.46 3.01
C SER A 236 -18.51 -3.37 1.49
N PRO A 237 -17.36 -3.79 0.93
CA PRO A 237 -17.20 -3.91 -0.53
C PRO A 237 -18.33 -4.73 -1.19
N LEU A 238 -18.87 -5.70 -0.47
CA LEU A 238 -19.99 -6.54 -0.93
C LEU A 238 -21.22 -5.72 -1.32
N ALA A 239 -21.48 -4.58 -0.67
CA ALA A 239 -22.62 -3.72 -1.00
C ALA A 239 -22.57 -3.16 -2.43
N ALA A 240 -21.36 -3.03 -3.00
CA ALA A 240 -21.13 -2.54 -4.36
C ALA A 240 -20.75 -3.66 -5.35
N ALA A 241 -20.81 -4.92 -4.94
CA ALA A 241 -20.35 -6.05 -5.78
C ALA A 241 -21.11 -6.16 -7.12
N GLY A 242 -22.41 -5.80 -7.16
CA GLY A 242 -23.20 -5.78 -8.38
C GLY A 242 -22.75 -4.76 -9.44
N ASN A 243 -21.92 -3.78 -9.06
CA ASN A 243 -21.39 -2.75 -9.95
C ASN A 243 -20.05 -3.16 -10.59
N ILE A 244 -19.40 -4.22 -10.10
CA ILE A 244 -18.08 -4.64 -10.55
C ILE A 244 -18.14 -5.16 -11.98
N LYS A 245 -17.41 -4.52 -12.88
CA LYS A 245 -17.17 -4.98 -14.26
C LYS A 245 -15.70 -5.31 -14.49
N THR A 246 -14.81 -4.75 -13.69
CA THR A 246 -13.37 -5.00 -13.75
C THR A 246 -13.09 -6.49 -13.45
N PRO A 247 -12.41 -7.23 -14.35
CA PRO A 247 -11.92 -8.57 -14.06
C PRO A 247 -11.11 -8.57 -12.76
N THR A 248 -11.56 -9.30 -11.76
CA THR A 248 -10.99 -9.25 -10.41
C THR A 248 -10.64 -10.63 -9.90
N LEU A 249 -9.36 -10.84 -9.60
CA LEU A 249 -8.89 -12.01 -8.89
C LEU A 249 -9.01 -11.78 -7.37
N VAL A 250 -9.68 -12.68 -6.69
CA VAL A 250 -9.76 -12.67 -5.21
C VAL A 250 -9.01 -13.88 -4.67
N LEU A 251 -8.04 -13.64 -3.80
CA LEU A 251 -7.21 -14.66 -3.17
C LEU A 251 -7.35 -14.59 -1.65
N VAL A 252 -7.68 -15.70 -1.02
CA VAL A 252 -7.76 -15.82 0.43
C VAL A 252 -7.14 -17.15 0.87
N GLY A 253 -6.47 -17.15 2.02
CA GLY A 253 -5.98 -18.37 2.65
C GLY A 253 -7.15 -19.17 3.24
N GLU A 254 -7.08 -20.48 3.16
CA GLU A 254 -8.12 -21.34 3.73
C GLU A 254 -8.22 -21.21 5.25
N GLU A 255 -7.06 -21.01 5.90
CA GLU A 255 -6.92 -20.83 7.34
C GLU A 255 -6.60 -19.35 7.70
N ASP A 256 -7.11 -18.39 6.94
CA ASP A 256 -6.96 -16.97 7.28
C ASP A 256 -8.02 -16.56 8.31
N TYR A 257 -7.65 -16.64 9.57
CA TYR A 257 -8.53 -16.26 10.68
C TYR A 257 -8.59 -14.74 10.92
N ARG A 258 -7.69 -13.95 10.31
CA ARG A 258 -7.71 -12.48 10.42
C ARG A 258 -8.70 -11.86 9.44
N THR A 259 -8.69 -12.31 8.20
CA THR A 259 -9.61 -11.88 7.15
C THR A 259 -10.37 -13.10 6.62
N PRO A 260 -11.33 -13.64 7.42
CA PRO A 260 -12.03 -14.88 7.10
C PRO A 260 -12.88 -14.74 5.85
N ARG A 261 -13.14 -15.90 5.21
CA ARG A 261 -14.01 -16.04 4.03
C ARG A 261 -15.44 -15.60 4.29
#